data_bc58ace634d27d6a58500eb2fcc2f991
#
_entry.id   bc58ace634d27d6a58500eb2fcc2f991
#
_cell.length_a   1.000
_cell.length_b   1.000
_cell.length_c   1.000
_cell.angle_alpha   90.00
_cell.angle_beta   90.00
_cell.angle_gamma   90.00
#
_symmetry.space_group_name_H-M   'P 1'
#
loop_
_entity.id
_entity.type
_entity.pdbx_description
1 polymer ?
#
loop_
_entity_poly.entity_id
_entity_poly.type
_entity_poly.pdbx_seq_one_letter_code
_entity_poly.pdbx_strand_id
1 'polypeptide(L)'
;MGGYMKHLSTIIIVAILTIICVFAVISYVKKIKHGCCGSDGYGSTGTAEKRIKIIDKKPEHYKSCVQLTISGMTCSRCKLRVENALNAKKNVWAEVNLKEGTALVRMKEELPDDTLRRIVSRAGYTVIGVEKIS
;
A
#
# COMPACT_ATOMS: atom_id res chain seq x y z
N MET A 1 -27.87 -41.74 -37.57
CA MET A 1 -27.21 -40.41 -37.65
C MET A 1 -27.65 -39.41 -36.55
N GLY A 2 -28.56 -39.74 -35.65
CA GLY A 2 -28.98 -38.84 -34.57
C GLY A 2 -28.09 -38.81 -33.34
N GLY A 3 -27.19 -39.78 -33.12
CA GLY A 3 -26.37 -39.88 -31.95
C GLY A 3 -25.17 -38.94 -31.91
N TYR A 4 -24.54 -38.70 -33.01
CA TYR A 4 -23.35 -37.84 -33.11
C TYR A 4 -23.63 -36.36 -32.85
N MET A 5 -24.80 -35.87 -33.29
CA MET A 5 -25.13 -34.43 -33.06
C MET A 5 -25.43 -34.13 -31.60
N LYS A 6 -26.00 -35.07 -30.84
CA LYS A 6 -26.24 -34.89 -29.40
C LYS A 6 -24.94 -34.90 -28.60
N HIS A 7 -23.99 -35.74 -28.95
CA HIS A 7 -22.67 -35.78 -28.29
C HIS A 7 -21.80 -34.54 -28.64
N LEU A 8 -21.87 -34.07 -29.89
CA LEU A 8 -21.17 -32.86 -30.29
C LEU A 8 -21.67 -31.63 -29.50
N SER A 9 -22.98 -31.50 -29.35
CA SER A 9 -23.58 -30.40 -28.58
C SER A 9 -23.14 -30.44 -27.13
N THR A 10 -23.11 -31.62 -26.51
CA THR A 10 -22.65 -31.80 -25.11
C THR A 10 -21.18 -31.50 -24.95
N ILE A 11 -20.33 -31.93 -25.89
CA ILE A 11 -18.89 -31.64 -25.85
C ILE A 11 -18.61 -30.16 -25.95
N ILE A 12 -19.33 -29.44 -26.83
CA ILE A 12 -19.19 -27.98 -26.98
C ILE A 12 -19.57 -27.26 -25.67
N ILE A 13 -20.68 -27.66 -25.04
CA ILE A 13 -21.11 -27.06 -23.78
C ILE A 13 -20.09 -27.31 -22.67
N VAL A 14 -19.59 -28.52 -22.54
CA VAL A 14 -18.55 -28.86 -21.54
C VAL A 14 -17.25 -28.08 -21.81
N ALA A 15 -16.84 -27.94 -23.06
CA ALA A 15 -15.67 -27.17 -23.44
C ALA A 15 -15.80 -25.68 -23.06
N ILE A 16 -16.96 -25.08 -23.30
CA ILE A 16 -17.23 -23.69 -22.94
C ILE A 16 -17.21 -23.51 -21.43
N LEU A 17 -17.85 -24.43 -20.69
CA LEU A 17 -17.86 -24.38 -19.23
C LEU A 17 -16.44 -24.51 -18.63
N THR A 18 -15.62 -25.41 -19.17
CA THR A 18 -14.23 -25.56 -18.72
C THR A 18 -13.41 -24.31 -18.99
N ILE A 19 -13.58 -23.68 -20.13
CA ILE A 19 -12.90 -22.43 -20.49
C ILE A 19 -13.30 -21.30 -19.52
N ILE A 20 -14.59 -21.17 -19.23
CA ILE A 20 -15.12 -20.18 -18.28
C ILE A 20 -14.56 -20.43 -16.88
N CYS A 21 -14.56 -21.68 -16.40
CA CYS A 21 -13.97 -22.04 -15.11
C CYS A 21 -12.48 -21.72 -15.03
N VAL A 22 -11.71 -22.07 -16.05
CA VAL A 22 -10.28 -21.78 -16.10
C VAL A 22 -10.04 -20.26 -16.11
N PHE A 23 -10.81 -19.51 -16.87
CA PHE A 23 -10.73 -18.05 -16.91
C PHE A 23 -11.09 -17.41 -15.56
N ALA A 24 -12.12 -17.92 -14.90
CA ALA A 24 -12.52 -17.50 -13.56
C ALA A 24 -11.42 -17.77 -12.52
N VAL A 25 -10.83 -18.96 -12.56
CA VAL A 25 -9.72 -19.32 -11.65
C VAL A 25 -8.49 -18.45 -11.91
N ILE A 26 -8.11 -18.23 -13.14
CA ILE A 26 -6.97 -17.37 -13.50
C ILE A 26 -7.23 -15.92 -13.05
N SER A 27 -8.43 -15.40 -13.28
CA SER A 27 -8.82 -14.06 -12.80
C SER A 27 -8.79 -13.97 -11.28
N TYR A 28 -9.25 -15.01 -10.60
CA TYR A 28 -9.26 -15.09 -9.14
C TYR A 28 -7.84 -15.13 -8.56
N VAL A 29 -6.98 -15.98 -9.12
CA VAL A 29 -5.57 -16.09 -8.72
C VAL A 29 -4.79 -14.80 -9.02
N LYS A 30 -5.07 -14.16 -10.16
CA LYS A 30 -4.46 -12.87 -10.50
C LYS A 30 -4.88 -11.77 -9.52
N LYS A 31 -6.13 -11.80 -9.07
CA LYS A 31 -6.66 -10.88 -8.07
C LYS A 31 -6.03 -11.10 -6.68
N ILE A 32 -5.72 -12.34 -6.34
CA ILE A 32 -5.03 -12.69 -5.07
C ILE A 32 -3.55 -12.32 -5.11
N LYS A 33 -2.87 -12.49 -6.25
CA LYS A 33 -1.46 -12.11 -6.39
C LYS A 33 -1.20 -10.61 -6.37
N HIS A 34 -2.21 -9.79 -6.68
CA HIS A 34 -2.13 -8.33 -6.62
C HIS A 34 -2.87 -7.71 -5.44
N GLY A 35 -3.51 -8.51 -4.62
CA GLY A 35 -4.28 -8.04 -3.46
C GLY A 35 -3.85 -8.79 -2.24
N CYS A 36 -2.99 -8.21 -1.46
CA CYS A 36 -2.93 -8.56 -0.08
C CYS A 36 -4.30 -8.52 0.55
N CYS A 37 -4.65 -9.59 1.23
CA CYS A 37 -5.47 -9.65 2.43
C CYS A 37 -6.38 -8.46 2.62
N GLY A 38 -7.50 -8.47 1.95
CA GLY A 38 -8.62 -7.71 2.35
C GLY A 38 -9.58 -8.66 2.99
N SER A 39 -9.51 -8.89 4.23
CA SER A 39 -10.57 -9.48 4.97
C SER A 39 -11.40 -8.37 5.57
N ASP A 40 -12.65 -8.42 5.23
CA ASP A 40 -13.82 -8.11 6.00
C ASP A 40 -14.20 -6.65 6.18
N GLY A 41 -15.20 -6.34 5.43
CA GLY A 41 -16.55 -6.03 5.87
C GLY A 41 -16.70 -4.84 6.77
N TYR A 42 -17.32 -3.92 6.22
CA TYR A 42 -18.14 -2.82 6.68
C TYR A 42 -17.63 -1.45 6.20
N GLY A 43 -18.26 -1.02 5.10
CA GLY A 43 -18.54 0.36 4.84
C GLY A 43 -17.41 1.36 5.09
N SER A 44 -16.46 1.36 4.19
CA SER A 44 -15.69 2.55 3.93
C SER A 44 -15.11 2.39 2.54
N THR A 45 -15.36 3.33 1.67
CA THR A 45 -14.72 3.51 0.38
C THR A 45 -13.20 3.63 0.56
N GLY A 46 -12.60 2.52 0.96
CA GLY A 46 -11.17 2.39 1.18
C GLY A 46 -10.56 1.84 -0.09
N THR A 47 -10.18 2.70 -1.01
CA THR A 47 -9.10 2.39 -1.93
C THR A 47 -7.96 1.80 -1.10
N ALA A 48 -7.61 0.54 -1.38
CA ALA A 48 -6.45 -0.09 -0.77
C ALA A 48 -5.26 0.87 -0.94
N GLU A 49 -4.79 1.43 0.15
CA GLU A 49 -3.70 2.39 0.14
C GLU A 49 -2.46 1.70 -0.43
N LYS A 50 -2.22 1.96 -1.70
CA LYS A 50 -1.06 1.43 -2.38
C LYS A 50 0.17 2.17 -1.87
N ARG A 51 1.17 1.40 -1.42
CA ARG A 51 2.44 1.99 -0.99
C ARG A 51 3.03 2.84 -2.11
N ILE A 52 3.35 4.08 -1.82
CA ILE A 52 4.05 4.97 -2.75
C ILE A 52 5.46 4.43 -2.94
N LYS A 53 5.81 4.13 -4.19
CA LYS A 53 7.16 3.69 -4.53
C LYS A 53 8.10 4.89 -4.56
N ILE A 54 9.09 4.85 -3.70
CA ILE A 54 10.19 5.82 -3.73
C ILE A 54 11.18 5.35 -4.79
N ILE A 55 11.48 6.23 -5.72
CA ILE A 55 12.37 5.95 -6.86
C ILE A 55 13.82 5.97 -6.38
N ASP A 56 14.16 6.89 -5.49
CA ASP A 56 15.51 7.08 -4.99
C ASP A 56 15.60 6.62 -3.53
N LYS A 57 16.29 5.51 -3.30
CA LYS A 57 16.50 4.92 -1.98
C LYS A 57 17.96 5.04 -1.51
N LYS A 58 18.73 5.94 -2.11
CA LYS A 58 20.12 6.18 -1.70
C LYS A 58 20.17 7.25 -0.60
N PRO A 59 20.56 6.90 0.63
CA PRO A 59 20.64 7.85 1.75
C PRO A 59 21.53 9.05 1.44
N GLU A 60 22.58 8.83 0.63
CA GLU A 60 23.57 9.84 0.24
C GLU A 60 22.97 11.03 -0.54
N HIS A 61 21.83 10.83 -1.18
CA HIS A 61 21.14 11.87 -1.94
C HIS A 61 20.27 12.79 -1.07
N TYR A 62 20.16 12.49 0.22
CA TYR A 62 19.34 13.23 1.17
C TYR A 62 20.22 14.03 2.14
N LYS A 63 20.06 15.34 2.14
CA LYS A 63 20.89 16.25 2.94
C LYS A 63 20.46 16.35 4.40
N SER A 64 19.20 16.05 4.68
CA SER A 64 18.63 16.19 6.02
C SER A 64 17.92 14.93 6.43
N CYS A 65 18.10 14.51 7.67
CA CYS A 65 17.45 13.36 8.26
C CYS A 65 16.82 13.76 9.60
N VAL A 66 15.54 13.50 9.73
CA VAL A 66 14.77 13.83 10.94
C VAL A 66 14.02 12.59 11.41
N GLN A 67 14.09 12.34 12.69
CA GLN A 67 13.28 11.31 13.35
C GLN A 67 12.06 11.94 14.00
N LEU A 68 10.89 11.48 13.59
CA LEU A 68 9.61 11.89 14.19
C LEU A 68 9.14 10.80 15.15
N THR A 69 8.84 11.17 16.37
CA THR A 69 8.11 10.28 17.29
C THR A 69 6.63 10.52 17.14
N ILE A 70 5.89 9.48 16.78
CA ILE A 70 4.48 9.57 16.40
C ILE A 70 3.64 8.73 17.35
N SER A 71 2.62 9.36 17.92
CA SER A 71 1.65 8.68 18.79
C SER A 71 0.48 8.12 17.98
N GLY A 72 -0.06 6.98 18.43
CA GLY A 72 -1.26 6.37 17.87
C GLY A 72 -1.02 5.37 16.74
N MET A 73 0.22 5.06 16.40
CA MET A 73 0.54 4.03 15.41
C MET A 73 0.58 2.64 16.04
N THR A 74 -0.49 1.88 15.91
CA THR A 74 -0.61 0.53 16.51
C THR A 74 -0.70 -0.60 15.48
N CYS A 75 -0.81 -0.28 14.19
CA CYS A 75 -1.05 -1.27 13.14
C CYS A 75 -0.23 -1.02 11.87
N SER A 76 -0.02 -2.08 11.09
CA SER A 76 0.71 -2.01 9.80
C SER A 76 0.05 -1.05 8.80
N ARG A 77 -1.25 -0.90 8.86
CA ARG A 77 -2.02 0.04 8.03
C ARG A 77 -1.75 1.49 8.44
N CYS A 78 -1.59 1.73 9.75
CA CYS A 78 -1.20 3.01 10.30
C CYS A 78 0.19 3.44 9.80
N LYS A 79 1.15 2.52 9.87
CA LYS A 79 2.49 2.68 9.29
C LYS A 79 2.41 3.12 7.82
N LEU A 80 1.65 2.39 7.01
CA LEU A 80 1.53 2.65 5.58
C LEU A 80 0.93 4.04 5.29
N ARG A 81 -0.07 4.46 6.07
CA ARG A 81 -0.68 5.80 5.93
C ARG A 81 0.31 6.91 6.19
N VAL A 82 1.07 6.81 7.26
CA VAL A 82 2.09 7.80 7.60
C VAL A 82 3.21 7.82 6.56
N GLU A 83 3.72 6.65 6.17
CA GLU A 83 4.72 6.54 5.10
C GLU A 83 4.23 7.17 3.80
N ASN A 84 3.01 6.85 3.37
CA ASN A 84 2.44 7.41 2.14
C ASN A 84 2.22 8.92 2.23
N ALA A 85 1.75 9.43 3.37
CA ALA A 85 1.53 10.85 3.56
C ALA A 85 2.84 11.65 3.44
N LEU A 86 3.92 11.16 4.03
CA LEU A 86 5.24 11.77 3.96
C LEU A 86 5.89 11.60 2.57
N ASN A 87 5.80 10.40 2.00
CA ASN A 87 6.37 10.07 0.69
C ASN A 87 5.60 10.70 -0.49
N ALA A 88 4.39 11.22 -0.27
CA ALA A 88 3.67 12.02 -1.25
C ALA A 88 4.35 13.38 -1.53
N LYS A 89 5.21 13.83 -0.62
CA LYS A 89 6.04 15.02 -0.86
C LYS A 89 7.24 14.67 -1.75
N LYS A 90 7.48 15.49 -2.75
CA LYS A 90 8.67 15.35 -3.60
C LYS A 90 9.93 15.46 -2.75
N ASN A 91 10.94 14.66 -3.08
CA ASN A 91 12.24 14.69 -2.42
C ASN A 91 12.23 14.28 -0.93
N VAL A 92 11.21 13.55 -0.50
CA VAL A 92 11.08 13.00 0.85
C VAL A 92 11.04 11.48 0.79
N TRP A 93 11.82 10.86 1.66
CA TRP A 93 11.80 9.42 1.88
C TRP A 93 11.57 9.13 3.36
N ALA A 94 10.40 8.64 3.68
CA ALA A 94 10.01 8.30 5.04
C ALA A 94 9.92 6.78 5.22
N GLU A 95 10.43 6.33 6.33
CA GLU A 95 10.41 4.94 6.77
C GLU A 95 9.93 4.87 8.22
N VAL A 96 8.85 4.15 8.47
CA VAL A 96 8.23 4.07 9.79
C VAL A 96 8.59 2.78 10.51
N ASN A 97 9.02 2.91 11.76
CA ASN A 97 9.24 1.81 12.68
C ASN A 97 8.08 1.72 13.68
N LEU A 98 7.24 0.69 13.52
CA LEU A 98 6.08 0.48 14.40
C LEU A 98 6.46 0.13 15.85
N LYS A 99 7.55 -0.59 16.04
CA LYS A 99 7.97 -1.05 17.37
C LYS A 99 8.36 0.12 18.26
N GLU A 100 8.98 1.12 17.68
CA GLU A 100 9.46 2.31 18.37
C GLU A 100 8.48 3.48 18.29
N GLY A 101 7.46 3.38 17.45
CA GLY A 101 6.54 4.49 17.18
C GLY A 101 7.23 5.68 16.51
N THR A 102 8.29 5.43 15.72
CA THR A 102 9.11 6.46 15.10
C THR A 102 9.03 6.43 13.59
N ALA A 103 9.23 7.56 12.96
CA ALA A 103 9.37 7.70 11.51
C ALA A 103 10.67 8.41 11.18
N LEU A 104 11.53 7.74 10.43
CA LEU A 104 12.75 8.32 9.92
C LEU A 104 12.45 8.99 8.58
N VAL A 105 12.62 10.29 8.52
CA VAL A 105 12.30 11.12 7.35
C VAL A 105 13.59 11.71 6.78
N ARG A 106 13.94 11.25 5.59
CA ARG A 106 15.08 11.77 4.83
C ARG A 106 14.58 12.75 3.78
N MET A 107 15.21 13.90 3.67
CA MET A 107 14.80 15.00 2.80
C MET A 107 15.97 15.52 1.98
N LYS A 108 15.74 15.78 0.70
CA LYS A 108 16.73 16.48 -0.16
C LYS A 108 16.77 17.97 0.14
N GLU A 109 15.64 18.53 0.52
CA GLU A 109 15.48 19.91 0.98
C GLU A 109 14.89 19.88 2.37
N GLU A 110 15.44 20.65 3.28
CA GLU A 110 14.95 20.70 4.66
C GLU A 110 13.54 21.31 4.72
N LEU A 111 12.61 20.55 5.23
CA LEU A 111 11.24 21.01 5.47
C LEU A 111 11.10 21.47 6.93
N PRO A 112 10.38 22.55 7.18
CA PRO A 112 10.11 22.99 8.54
C PRO A 112 9.30 21.93 9.30
N ASP A 113 9.60 21.80 10.59
CA ASP A 113 8.98 20.81 11.49
C ASP A 113 7.45 20.93 11.49
N ASP A 114 6.91 22.14 11.41
CA ASP A 114 5.46 22.37 11.32
C ASP A 114 4.84 21.74 10.09
N THR A 115 5.55 21.69 8.99
CA THR A 115 5.07 21.04 7.76
C THR A 115 5.01 19.53 7.96
N LEU A 116 6.02 18.94 8.57
CA LEU A 116 6.05 17.50 8.87
C LEU A 116 4.95 17.13 9.85
N ARG A 117 4.77 17.89 10.92
CA ARG A 117 3.68 17.73 11.90
C ARG A 117 2.30 17.81 11.22
N ARG A 118 2.12 18.77 10.33
CA ARG A 118 0.86 18.95 9.59
C ARG A 118 0.55 17.78 8.65
N ILE A 119 1.56 17.23 7.98
CA ILE A 119 1.38 16.05 7.09
C ILE A 119 0.93 14.85 7.90
N VAL A 120 1.59 14.57 9.03
CA VAL A 120 1.25 13.44 9.91
C VAL A 120 -0.13 13.64 10.56
N SER A 121 -0.44 14.86 10.97
CA SER A 121 -1.76 15.20 11.55
C SER A 121 -2.90 14.98 10.55
N ARG A 122 -2.70 15.33 9.28
CA ARG A 122 -3.67 15.05 8.22
C ARG A 122 -3.87 13.55 7.96
N ALA A 123 -2.87 12.74 8.24
CA ALA A 123 -2.99 11.28 8.19
C ALA A 123 -3.75 10.70 9.41
N GLY A 124 -4.07 11.53 10.39
CA GLY A 124 -4.83 11.15 11.60
C GLY A 124 -3.95 10.77 12.79
N TYR A 125 -2.67 11.17 12.80
CA TYR A 125 -1.71 10.85 13.85
C TYR A 125 -1.08 12.12 14.43
N THR A 126 -0.51 12.01 15.64
CA THR A 126 0.13 13.15 16.32
C THR A 126 1.63 12.94 16.44
N VAL A 127 2.41 13.93 16.03
CA VAL A 127 3.85 13.96 16.27
C VAL A 127 4.12 14.53 17.64
N ILE A 128 4.73 13.74 18.52
CA ILE A 128 5.06 14.13 19.90
C ILE A 128 6.51 14.60 20.03
N GLY A 129 7.39 14.16 19.15
CA GLY A 129 8.80 14.56 19.14
C GLY A 129 9.34 14.71 17.72
N VAL A 130 10.27 15.65 17.55
CA VAL A 130 11.02 15.86 16.33
C VAL A 130 12.50 15.97 16.69
N GLU A 131 13.31 15.07 16.19
CA GLU A 131 14.75 15.02 16.43
C GLU A 131 15.52 15.03 15.12
N LYS A 132 16.44 15.97 14.97
CA LYS A 132 17.34 16.03 13.80
C LYS A 132 18.50 15.07 14.03
N ILE A 133 18.70 14.15 13.07
CA ILE A 133 19.76 13.12 13.12
C ILE A 133 20.94 13.52 12.22
N SER A 134 20.88 14.63 11.56
CA SER A 134 21.88 15.10 10.58
C SER A 134 23.28 14.71 10.89
#